data_fef13f917c7de857250b2cc68ecf6ef8
#
_entry.id   fef13f917c7de857250b2cc68ecf6ef8
#
_cell.length_a   1.000
_cell.length_b   1.000
_cell.length_c   1.000
_cell.angle_alpha   90.00
_cell.angle_beta   90.00
_cell.angle_gamma   90.00
#
_symmetry.space_group_name_H-M   'P 1'
#
loop_
_entity.id
_entity.type
_entity.pdbx_description
1 polymer ?
#
loop_
_entity_poly.entity_id
_entity_poly.type
_entity_poly.pdbx_seq_one_letter_code
_entity_poly.pdbx_strand_id
1 'polypeptide(L)' 'MKNIESLIEDGGEITLGRVSAIECAATAVDGHNTVAMLVRRDGETLNGLLKRLDRAIGTYYVDGETVDEINGP' A
#
# COMPACT_ATOMS: atom_id res chain seq x y z
N MET A 1 -10.06 -7.29 4.75
CA MET A 1 -9.41 -6.65 3.61
C MET A 1 -8.78 -7.70 2.73
N LYS A 2 -9.51 -8.04 1.75
CA LYS A 2 -9.31 -9.20 0.90
C LYS A 2 -8.00 -9.18 0.10
N ASN A 3 -7.67 -8.02 -0.46
CA ASN A 3 -6.48 -7.91 -1.30
C ASN A 3 -5.20 -7.93 -0.47
N ILE A 4 -5.23 -7.30 0.71
CA ILE A 4 -4.09 -7.35 1.64
C ILE A 4 -3.85 -8.80 2.07
N GLU A 5 -4.91 -9.51 2.42
CA GLU A 5 -4.79 -10.91 2.85
C GLU A 5 -4.21 -11.78 1.74
N SER A 6 -4.71 -11.61 0.52
CA SER A 6 -4.19 -12.38 -0.62
C SER A 6 -2.72 -12.10 -0.86
N LEU A 7 -2.30 -10.84 -0.78
CA LEU A 7 -0.91 -10.47 -0.97
C LEU A 7 -0.02 -11.14 0.06
N ILE A 8 -0.42 -11.10 1.32
CA ILE A 8 0.37 -11.71 2.41
C ILE A 8 0.43 -13.22 2.24
N GLU A 9 -0.68 -13.86 1.91
CA GLU A 9 -0.72 -15.31 1.70
C GLU A 9 0.16 -15.75 0.54
N ASP A 10 0.37 -14.89 -0.44
CA ASP A 10 1.25 -15.17 -1.58
C ASP A 10 2.70 -14.81 -1.31
N GLY A 11 3.04 -14.46 -0.07
CA GLY A 11 4.43 -14.18 0.31
C GLY A 11 4.82 -12.71 0.23
N GLY A 12 3.86 -11.83 0.00
CA GLY A 12 4.11 -10.39 -0.02
C GLY A 12 4.22 -9.80 1.38
N GLU A 13 4.56 -8.53 1.44
CA GLU A 13 4.74 -7.80 2.69
C GLU A 13 4.00 -6.49 2.70
N ILE A 14 3.45 -6.16 3.87
CA ILE A 14 2.80 -4.88 4.13
C ILE A 14 3.62 -4.16 5.20
N THR A 15 3.89 -2.88 5.00
CA THR A 15 4.53 -2.03 6.00
C THR A 15 3.59 -0.87 6.31
N LEU A 16 3.38 -0.59 7.58
CA LEU A 16 2.55 0.52 8.03
C LEU A 16 3.30 1.29 9.10
N GLY A 17 3.52 2.57 8.88
CA GLY A 17 4.19 3.43 9.84
C GLY A 17 5.18 4.37 9.19
N ARG A 18 6.21 4.77 9.95
CA ARG A 18 7.21 5.71 9.46
C ARG A 18 8.07 5.09 8.36
N VAL A 19 8.22 5.83 7.27
CA VAL A 19 9.10 5.46 6.17
C VAL A 19 9.99 6.68 5.88
N SER A 20 11.27 6.60 6.23
CA SER A 20 12.21 7.71 6.07
C SER A 20 11.68 8.97 6.77
N ALA A 21 11.52 10.09 6.07
CA ALA A 21 11.00 11.34 6.63
C ALA A 21 9.48 11.41 6.66
N ILE A 22 8.79 10.40 6.14
CA ILE A 22 7.33 10.34 6.10
C ILE A 22 6.81 9.77 7.40
N GLU A 23 5.98 10.52 8.11
CA GLU A 23 5.49 10.11 9.44
C GLU A 23 4.66 8.84 9.42
N CYS A 24 3.85 8.65 8.39
CA CYS A 24 3.02 7.46 8.28
C CYS A 24 2.74 7.15 6.83
N ALA A 25 3.15 5.98 6.41
CA ALA A 25 2.92 5.47 5.07
C ALA A 25 2.47 4.01 5.16
N ALA A 26 1.79 3.55 4.12
CA ALA A 26 1.41 2.15 3.98
C ALA A 26 1.99 1.65 2.66
N THR A 27 2.79 0.60 2.71
CA THR A 27 3.41 0.06 1.51
C THR A 27 3.07 -1.41 1.33
N ALA A 28 3.03 -1.84 0.09
CA ALA A 28 2.79 -3.22 -0.27
C ALA A 28 3.81 -3.66 -1.32
N VAL A 29 4.43 -4.80 -1.08
CA VAL A 29 5.47 -5.35 -1.96
C VAL A 29 5.16 -6.82 -2.19
N ASP A 30 5.26 -7.28 -3.44
CA ASP A 30 5.11 -8.69 -3.74
C ASP A 30 6.47 -9.23 -4.20
N GLY A 31 7.25 -9.77 -3.28
CA GLY A 31 8.59 -10.25 -3.61
C GLY A 31 9.49 -9.11 -4.10
N HIS A 32 9.64 -8.96 -5.41
CA HIS A 32 10.55 -7.98 -6.01
C HIS A 32 9.87 -6.70 -6.47
N ASN A 33 8.55 -6.68 -6.54
CA ASN A 33 7.83 -5.55 -7.13
C ASN A 33 7.11 -4.73 -6.08
N THR A 34 7.23 -3.41 -6.20
CA THR A 34 6.41 -2.50 -5.41
C THR A 34 5.00 -2.51 -5.98
N VAL A 35 4.03 -2.83 -5.15
CA VAL A 35 2.62 -2.88 -5.56
C VAL A 35 1.92 -1.56 -5.28
N ALA A 36 2.16 -0.98 -4.12
CA ALA A 36 1.57 0.30 -3.75
C ALA A 36 2.38 0.96 -2.65
N MET A 37 2.46 2.30 -2.68
CA MET A 37 3.10 3.10 -1.64
C MET A 37 2.23 4.32 -1.40
N LEU A 38 1.53 4.35 -0.26
CA LEU A 38 0.59 5.39 0.07
C LEU A 38 1.04 6.20 1.28
N VAL A 39 0.74 7.49 1.27
CA VAL A 39 1.01 8.38 2.40
C VAL A 39 -0.30 8.70 3.10
N ARG A 40 -0.31 8.58 4.43
CA ARG A 40 -1.49 8.92 5.23
C ARG A 40 -1.86 10.37 5.02
N ARG A 41 -3.13 10.61 4.77
CA ARG A 41 -3.66 11.97 4.57
C ARG A 41 -4.03 12.60 5.91
N ASP A 42 -4.08 13.94 5.93
CA ASP A 42 -4.56 14.67 7.11
C ASP A 42 -5.98 14.21 7.44
N GLY A 43 -6.20 13.87 8.71
CA GLY A 43 -7.51 13.42 9.15
C GLY A 43 -7.87 11.98 8.80
N GLU A 44 -7.04 11.29 8.04
CA GLU A 44 -7.30 9.91 7.67
C GLU A 44 -6.99 8.98 8.84
N THR A 45 -7.91 8.06 9.15
CA THR A 45 -7.65 7.04 10.16
C THR A 45 -6.72 5.97 9.58
N LEU A 46 -6.05 5.21 10.46
CA LEU A 46 -5.24 4.09 10.00
C LEU A 46 -6.08 3.05 9.26
N ASN A 47 -7.30 2.81 9.72
CA ASN A 47 -8.19 1.89 9.03
C ASN A 47 -8.55 2.41 7.63
N GLY A 48 -8.75 3.71 7.49
CA GLY A 48 -8.99 4.33 6.19
C GLY A 48 -7.81 4.18 5.24
N LEU A 49 -6.59 4.39 5.77
CA LEU A 49 -5.37 4.20 5.00
C LEU A 49 -5.23 2.75 4.53
N LEU A 50 -5.50 1.79 5.42
CA LEU A 50 -5.44 0.37 5.05
C LEU A 50 -6.49 0.01 4.00
N LYS A 51 -7.68 0.59 4.06
CA LYS A 51 -8.70 0.38 3.04
C LYS A 51 -8.25 0.91 1.67
N ARG A 52 -7.59 2.08 1.67
CA ARG A 52 -7.01 2.61 0.43
C ARG A 52 -5.91 1.70 -0.10
N LEU A 53 -5.06 1.18 0.80
CA LEU A 53 -4.01 0.24 0.41
C LEU A 53 -4.60 -1.02 -0.21
N ASP A 54 -5.63 -1.58 0.42
CA ASP A 54 -6.31 -2.77 -0.10
C ASP A 54 -6.82 -2.54 -1.51
N ARG A 55 -7.44 -1.39 -1.75
CA ARG A 55 -7.94 -1.03 -3.08
C ARG A 55 -6.82 -0.85 -4.09
N ALA A 56 -5.72 -0.22 -3.68
CA ALA A 56 -4.56 -0.02 -4.55
C ALA A 56 -3.92 -1.35 -4.95
N ILE A 57 -3.87 -2.32 -4.04
CA ILE A 57 -3.38 -3.67 -4.35
C ILE A 57 -4.27 -4.31 -5.40
N GLY A 58 -5.59 -4.19 -5.26
CA GLY A 58 -6.54 -4.69 -6.24
C GLY A 58 -6.34 -4.08 -7.62
N THR A 59 -6.13 -2.76 -7.66
CA THR A 59 -5.86 -2.04 -8.90
C THR A 59 -4.59 -2.56 -9.59
N TYR A 60 -3.55 -2.80 -8.81
CA TYR A 60 -2.31 -3.34 -9.36
C TYR A 60 -2.54 -4.69 -10.05
N TYR A 61 -3.29 -5.59 -9.42
CA TYR A 61 -3.49 -6.91 -9.98
C TYR A 61 -4.48 -6.93 -11.15
N VAL A 62 -5.41 -5.98 -11.20
CA VAL A 62 -6.38 -5.89 -12.30
C VAL A 62 -5.80 -5.12 -13.48
N ASP A 63 -5.19 -3.96 -13.24
CA ASP A 63 -4.75 -3.04 -14.29
C ASP A 63 -3.25 -2.97 -14.47
N GLY A 64 -2.47 -3.57 -13.59
CA GLY A 64 -1.01 -3.50 -13.64
C GLY A 64 -0.45 -2.15 -13.21
N GLU A 65 -1.27 -1.30 -12.61
CA GLU A 65 -0.85 0.05 -12.22
C GLU A 65 -0.39 0.10 -10.77
N THR A 66 0.81 0.64 -10.54
CA THR A 66 1.34 0.90 -9.22
C THR A 66 0.90 2.28 -8.77
N VAL A 67 0.34 2.37 -7.57
CA VAL A 67 0.02 3.65 -6.95
C VAL A 67 1.19 4.03 -6.05
N ASP A 68 1.91 5.10 -6.37
CA ASP A 68 3.08 5.52 -5.62
C ASP A 68 2.95 6.99 -5.24
N GLU A 69 2.57 7.23 -3.98
CA GLU A 69 2.43 8.58 -3.43
C GLU A 69 3.71 9.09 -2.79
N ILE A 70 4.75 8.26 -2.72
CA ILE A 70 6.02 8.62 -2.10
C ILE A 70 7.00 9.18 -3.15
N ASN A 71 7.17 8.48 -4.26
CA ASN A 71 8.13 8.84 -5.30
C ASN A 71 7.47 9.44 -6.52
N GLY A 72 6.19 9.26 -6.69
CA GLY A 72 5.49 9.64 -7.88
C GLY A 72 5.31 11.13 -8.03
N PRO A 73 4.88 11.61 -9.13
CA PRO A 73 4.19 12.86 -9.23
C PRO A 73 2.82 12.52 -8.86
#